data_b759e326b0aefcf1d8557eafe0708105
#
_entry.id   b759e326b0aefcf1d8557eafe0708105
#
_cell.length_a   1.000
_cell.length_b   1.000
_cell.length_c   1.000
_cell.angle_alpha   90.00
_cell.angle_beta   90.00
_cell.angle_gamma   90.00
#
_symmetry.space_group_name_H-M   'P 1'
#
loop_
_entity.id
_entity.type
_entity.pdbx_description
1 polymer ?
#
loop_
_entity_poly.entity_id
_entity_poly.type
_entity_poly.pdbx_seq_one_letter_code
_entity_poly.pdbx_strand_id
1 'polypeptide(L)'
;MRRYYETDPAGNSYDYWRNRNLNRYNDIWFGYGAAGRFTSYEQIANSIYSGNATLPGDYIYEDWNQDGVIDGSDMHPIATTTNPGSSWQDKRNYPLMNFGLTLGASWKGFDLNLLFQGSAMSYVAYGEQLSMPLAFDGNALDMFLDRWHPVDPDQHPFDPSCEWIPGYYSFGGAKAMPKDDSEFMIQKGDYLRLKSAEIGYTFPKQWLSSV
;
A
#
# COMPACT_ATOMS: atom_id res chain seq x y z
N MET A 1 -5.63 24.24 -3.29
CA MET A 1 -5.70 23.58 -4.60
C MET A 1 -4.91 24.42 -5.61
N ARG A 2 -3.80 23.91 -6.13
CA ARG A 2 -3.09 24.58 -7.23
C ARG A 2 -3.72 24.13 -8.54
N ARG A 3 -4.07 25.05 -9.41
CA ARG A 3 -4.55 24.76 -10.76
C ARG A 3 -3.34 24.72 -11.68
N TYR A 4 -3.15 23.64 -12.39
CA TYR A 4 -2.20 23.55 -13.48
C TYR A 4 -2.84 24.01 -14.78
N TYR A 5 -2.09 24.77 -15.55
CA TYR A 5 -2.42 25.10 -16.91
C TYR A 5 -1.46 24.29 -17.79
N GLU A 6 -1.99 23.30 -18.48
CA GLU A 6 -1.22 22.55 -19.45
C GLU A 6 -1.20 23.32 -20.76
N THR A 7 0.01 23.55 -21.26
CA THR A 7 0.23 24.28 -22.50
C THR A 7 0.38 23.37 -23.71
N ASP A 8 0.80 22.12 -23.50
CA ASP A 8 1.01 21.14 -24.56
C ASP A 8 0.11 19.93 -24.38
N PRO A 9 -0.75 19.60 -25.37
CA PRO A 9 -1.48 18.35 -25.33
C PRO A 9 -0.52 17.17 -25.55
N ALA A 10 -0.77 16.07 -24.86
CA ALA A 10 -0.13 14.80 -25.17
C ALA A 10 -0.42 14.37 -26.62
N GLY A 11 0.37 13.44 -27.18
CA GLY A 11 0.35 13.08 -28.60
C GLY A 11 -1.00 12.60 -29.15
N ASN A 12 -1.92 12.17 -28.26
CA ASN A 12 -3.29 11.79 -28.60
C ASN A 12 -4.28 12.17 -27.50
N SER A 13 -5.59 12.09 -27.81
CA SER A 13 -6.66 12.51 -26.88
C SER A 13 -6.76 11.63 -25.64
N TYR A 14 -6.42 10.34 -25.75
CA TYR A 14 -6.41 9.41 -24.63
C TYR A 14 -5.29 9.75 -23.65
N ASP A 15 -4.07 9.91 -24.14
CA ASP A 15 -2.93 10.30 -23.31
C ASP A 15 -3.12 11.66 -22.66
N TYR A 16 -3.70 12.60 -23.38
CA TYR A 16 -4.06 13.90 -22.84
C TYR A 16 -5.07 13.78 -21.69
N TRP A 17 -6.14 13.00 -21.87
CA TRP A 17 -7.15 12.78 -20.84
C TRP A 17 -6.57 12.06 -19.61
N ARG A 18 -5.79 11.03 -19.85
CA ARG A 18 -5.20 10.19 -18.79
C ARG A 18 -4.18 10.95 -17.95
N ASN A 19 -3.25 11.66 -18.57
CA ASN A 19 -2.08 12.25 -17.94
C ASN A 19 -2.25 13.71 -17.52
N ARG A 20 -3.31 14.38 -17.95
CA ARG A 20 -3.50 15.80 -17.65
C ARG A 20 -3.66 16.02 -16.13
N ASN A 21 -3.04 17.10 -15.63
CA ASN A 21 -3.16 17.54 -14.25
C ASN A 21 -4.25 18.61 -14.04
N LEU A 22 -4.88 19.07 -15.12
CA LEU A 22 -5.90 20.10 -15.08
C LEU A 22 -7.14 19.63 -14.33
N ASN A 23 -7.59 20.44 -13.35
CA ASN A 23 -8.73 20.14 -12.46
C ASN A 23 -8.56 18.88 -11.58
N ARG A 24 -7.35 18.41 -11.39
CA ARG A 24 -7.01 17.32 -10.45
C ARG A 24 -6.26 17.86 -9.24
N TYR A 25 -6.11 17.02 -8.22
CA TYR A 25 -5.21 17.32 -7.11
C TYR A 25 -3.77 17.33 -7.58
N ASN A 26 -2.95 18.16 -6.93
CA ASN A 26 -1.52 18.27 -7.22
C ASN A 26 -0.73 17.00 -6.89
N ASP A 27 -1.30 16.14 -6.07
CA ASP A 27 -0.66 15.00 -5.42
C ASP A 27 -1.27 13.70 -5.92
N ILE A 28 -1.44 13.58 -7.24
CA ILE A 28 -1.96 12.37 -7.86
C ILE A 28 -0.78 11.44 -8.19
N TRP A 29 -0.92 10.20 -7.80
CA TRP A 29 -0.03 9.15 -8.22
C TRP A 29 -0.60 8.45 -9.45
N PHE A 30 0.15 8.48 -10.54
CA PHE A 30 -0.15 7.74 -11.75
C PHE A 30 0.57 6.40 -11.70
N GLY A 31 -0.14 5.34 -12.05
CA GLY A 31 0.43 4.01 -12.05
C GLY A 31 -0.54 2.96 -12.55
N TYR A 32 -0.17 1.70 -12.38
CA TYR A 32 -0.97 0.55 -12.79
C TYR A 32 -1.99 0.20 -11.72
N GLY A 33 -3.25 0.06 -12.12
CA GLY A 33 -4.31 -0.45 -11.24
C GLY A 33 -4.10 -1.92 -10.89
N ALA A 34 -4.59 -2.32 -9.70
CA ALA A 34 -4.50 -3.68 -9.20
C ALA A 34 -5.80 -4.43 -9.51
N ALA A 35 -5.72 -5.44 -10.38
CA ALA A 35 -6.85 -6.32 -10.69
C ALA A 35 -6.90 -7.60 -9.82
N GLY A 36 -5.89 -7.83 -8.99
CA GLY A 36 -5.81 -8.98 -8.09
C GLY A 36 -4.55 -9.81 -8.25
N ARG A 37 -4.65 -11.10 -7.91
CA ARG A 37 -3.55 -12.06 -8.04
C ARG A 37 -4.03 -13.31 -8.73
N PHE A 38 -3.14 -13.96 -9.45
CA PHE A 38 -3.43 -15.26 -10.05
C PHE A 38 -3.61 -16.31 -8.95
N THR A 39 -4.65 -17.12 -9.08
CA THR A 39 -4.96 -18.19 -8.13
C THR A 39 -4.69 -19.58 -8.70
N SER A 40 -4.54 -19.70 -10.02
CA SER A 40 -4.31 -20.98 -10.68
C SER A 40 -3.63 -20.81 -12.03
N TYR A 41 -3.00 -21.89 -12.51
CA TYR A 41 -2.43 -21.94 -13.86
C TYR A 41 -3.48 -21.82 -14.97
N GLU A 42 -4.70 -22.29 -14.74
CA GLU A 42 -5.79 -22.12 -15.69
C GLU A 42 -6.12 -20.64 -15.89
N GLN A 43 -6.16 -19.87 -14.81
CA GLN A 43 -6.37 -18.42 -14.88
C GLN A 43 -5.23 -17.73 -15.64
N ILE A 44 -3.98 -18.12 -15.41
CA ILE A 44 -2.82 -17.59 -16.12
C ILE A 44 -2.90 -17.91 -17.61
N ALA A 45 -3.22 -19.16 -17.96
CA ALA A 45 -3.29 -19.61 -19.37
C ALA A 45 -4.38 -18.89 -20.17
N ASN A 46 -5.46 -18.46 -19.51
CA ASN A 46 -6.58 -17.74 -20.13
C ASN A 46 -6.43 -16.20 -20.04
N SER A 47 -5.28 -15.71 -19.61
CA SER A 47 -5.02 -14.28 -19.45
C SER A 47 -4.06 -13.74 -20.52
N ILE A 48 -3.93 -12.42 -20.59
CA ILE A 48 -2.92 -11.74 -21.41
C ILE A 48 -1.48 -12.03 -20.96
N TYR A 49 -1.30 -12.64 -19.78
CA TYR A 49 0.00 -13.06 -19.23
C TYR A 49 0.42 -14.46 -19.69
N SER A 50 -0.38 -15.14 -20.50
CA SER A 50 -0.07 -16.45 -21.05
C SER A 50 1.28 -16.44 -21.78
N GLY A 51 2.13 -17.43 -21.46
CA GLY A 51 3.50 -17.54 -22.02
C GLY A 51 4.58 -16.76 -21.26
N ASN A 52 4.22 -16.00 -20.24
CA ASN A 52 5.18 -15.42 -19.30
C ASN A 52 5.53 -16.41 -18.19
N ALA A 53 6.70 -16.21 -17.53
CA ALA A 53 7.06 -16.98 -16.35
C ALA A 53 6.25 -16.51 -15.12
N THR A 54 4.94 -16.63 -15.19
CA THR A 54 3.97 -16.17 -14.19
C THR A 54 3.51 -17.35 -13.35
N LEU A 55 3.38 -17.16 -12.06
CA LEU A 55 3.00 -18.17 -11.08
C LEU A 55 1.72 -17.76 -10.35
N PRO A 56 0.98 -18.72 -9.75
CA PRO A 56 -0.04 -18.38 -8.77
C PRO A 56 0.54 -17.50 -7.66
N GLY A 57 -0.21 -16.46 -7.28
CA GLY A 57 0.27 -15.42 -6.36
C GLY A 57 0.91 -14.20 -7.03
N ASP A 58 1.24 -14.25 -8.32
CA ASP A 58 1.73 -13.08 -9.05
C ASP A 58 0.63 -12.06 -9.31
N TYR A 59 1.04 -10.83 -9.59
CA TYR A 59 0.19 -9.66 -9.70
C TYR A 59 -0.53 -9.59 -11.05
N ILE A 60 -1.82 -9.27 -11.01
CA ILE A 60 -2.64 -8.94 -12.17
C ILE A 60 -2.84 -7.44 -12.19
N TYR A 61 -2.43 -6.78 -13.26
CA TYR A 61 -2.63 -5.36 -13.49
C TYR A 61 -3.86 -5.13 -14.38
N GLU A 62 -4.48 -3.97 -14.22
CA GLU A 62 -5.59 -3.57 -15.07
C GLU A 62 -5.09 -3.20 -16.47
N ASP A 63 -5.67 -3.83 -17.48
CA ASP A 63 -5.59 -3.39 -18.87
C ASP A 63 -6.60 -2.23 -19.04
N TRP A 64 -6.12 -1.03 -18.74
CA TRP A 64 -6.98 0.15 -18.64
C TRP A 64 -7.53 0.58 -20.00
N ASN A 65 -6.75 0.45 -21.06
CA ASN A 65 -7.14 0.80 -22.42
C ASN A 65 -7.78 -0.37 -23.19
N GLN A 66 -7.74 -1.59 -22.64
CA GLN A 66 -8.28 -2.83 -23.19
C GLN A 66 -7.67 -3.24 -24.55
N ASP A 67 -6.36 -2.98 -24.71
CA ASP A 67 -5.64 -3.38 -25.93
C ASP A 67 -4.99 -4.77 -25.84
N GLY A 68 -5.07 -5.42 -24.67
CA GLY A 68 -4.52 -6.74 -24.41
C GLY A 68 -3.04 -6.76 -24.06
N VAL A 69 -2.43 -5.60 -23.80
CA VAL A 69 -1.02 -5.45 -23.45
C VAL A 69 -0.89 -4.57 -22.21
N ILE A 70 -0.16 -5.01 -21.19
CA ILE A 70 0.10 -4.19 -20.00
C ILE A 70 1.36 -3.35 -20.20
N ASP A 71 1.18 -2.09 -20.59
CA ASP A 71 2.26 -1.15 -20.83
C ASP A 71 2.00 0.24 -20.20
N GLY A 72 2.83 1.24 -20.53
CA GLY A 72 2.67 2.59 -20.01
C GLY A 72 1.35 3.27 -20.37
N SER A 73 0.60 2.75 -21.37
CA SER A 73 -0.71 3.27 -21.73
C SER A 73 -1.81 2.92 -20.72
N ASP A 74 -1.57 1.91 -19.87
CA ASP A 74 -2.50 1.52 -18.79
C ASP A 74 -2.32 2.33 -17.51
N MET A 75 -1.26 3.12 -17.42
CA MET A 75 -1.06 3.96 -16.25
C MET A 75 -2.12 5.05 -16.17
N HIS A 76 -2.77 5.14 -15.03
CA HIS A 76 -3.83 6.10 -14.73
C HIS A 76 -3.72 6.58 -13.28
N PRO A 77 -4.52 7.57 -12.82
CA PRO A 77 -4.52 7.97 -11.42
C PRO A 77 -4.99 6.84 -10.50
N ILE A 78 -4.10 6.32 -9.66
CA ILE A 78 -4.38 5.20 -8.74
C ILE A 78 -4.54 5.65 -7.28
N ALA A 79 -3.90 6.75 -6.88
CA ALA A 79 -4.00 7.29 -5.54
C ALA A 79 -3.75 8.80 -5.52
N THR A 80 -4.21 9.44 -4.45
CA THR A 80 -3.72 10.76 -4.05
C THR A 80 -2.66 10.55 -2.98
N THR A 81 -1.47 11.11 -3.20
CA THR A 81 -0.43 11.15 -2.18
C THR A 81 -0.15 12.58 -1.80
N THR A 82 0.40 12.80 -0.65
CA THR A 82 0.86 14.11 -0.22
C THR A 82 2.25 14.43 -0.75
N ASN A 83 2.82 13.54 -1.53
CA ASN A 83 4.10 13.78 -2.16
C ASN A 83 4.12 13.39 -3.64
N PRO A 84 4.00 14.38 -4.53
CA PRO A 84 4.08 14.19 -5.97
C PRO A 84 5.52 14.18 -6.49
N GLY A 85 6.50 13.91 -5.67
CA GLY A 85 7.90 13.88 -6.08
C GLY A 85 8.10 12.94 -7.26
N SER A 86 8.72 13.45 -8.32
CA SER A 86 9.05 12.70 -9.53
C SER A 86 10.15 11.66 -9.34
N SER A 87 10.74 11.58 -8.15
CA SER A 87 11.73 10.58 -7.80
C SER A 87 11.25 9.72 -6.63
N TRP A 88 11.54 8.45 -6.68
CA TRP A 88 11.26 7.50 -5.60
C TRP A 88 11.89 7.91 -4.26
N GLN A 89 12.92 8.75 -4.27
CA GLN A 89 13.62 9.25 -3.09
C GLN A 89 12.87 10.37 -2.38
N ASP A 90 11.98 11.11 -3.08
CA ASP A 90 11.27 12.26 -2.53
C ASP A 90 9.84 11.94 -2.09
N LYS A 91 9.46 10.69 -2.02
CA LYS A 91 8.12 10.23 -1.62
C LYS A 91 7.88 10.47 -0.12
N ARG A 92 7.66 11.73 0.26
CA ARG A 92 7.23 12.10 1.61
C ARG A 92 5.71 12.03 1.68
N ASN A 93 5.18 11.04 2.38
CA ASN A 93 3.75 10.87 2.55
C ASN A 93 3.27 11.68 3.76
N TYR A 94 2.58 12.78 3.52
CA TYR A 94 1.97 13.58 4.56
C TYR A 94 0.47 13.29 4.62
N PRO A 95 -0.09 12.96 5.79
CA PRO A 95 -1.51 12.82 5.92
C PRO A 95 -2.19 14.18 5.68
N LEU A 96 -3.28 14.19 4.93
CA LEU A 96 -4.08 15.39 4.72
C LEU A 96 -4.86 15.78 5.97
N MET A 97 -5.12 14.82 6.85
CA MET A 97 -5.81 15.04 8.10
C MET A 97 -5.04 14.45 9.28
N ASN A 98 -4.75 15.29 10.28
CA ASN A 98 -4.24 14.87 11.58
C ASN A 98 -5.25 15.28 12.64
N PHE A 99 -5.54 14.39 13.57
CA PHE A 99 -6.49 14.65 14.65
C PHE A 99 -6.02 14.08 15.99
N GLY A 100 -6.50 14.69 17.05
CA GLY A 100 -6.30 14.23 18.43
C GLY A 100 -7.62 14.29 19.19
N LEU A 101 -7.85 13.29 20.04
CA LEU A 101 -8.99 13.22 20.92
C LEU A 101 -8.49 12.96 22.35
N THR A 102 -8.81 13.87 23.26
CA THR A 102 -8.55 13.72 24.69
C THR A 102 -9.85 13.40 25.39
N LEU A 103 -9.88 12.31 26.14
CA LEU A 103 -10.98 11.92 27.02
C LEU A 103 -10.51 11.99 28.46
N GLY A 104 -11.21 12.77 29.27
CA GLY A 104 -10.94 12.91 30.70
C GLY A 104 -12.16 12.53 31.53
N ALA A 105 -11.95 11.82 32.62
CA ALA A 105 -13.00 11.50 33.59
C ALA A 105 -12.44 11.55 35.03
N SER A 106 -13.23 12.09 35.95
CA SER A 106 -12.88 12.09 37.38
C SER A 106 -14.03 11.55 38.19
N TRP A 107 -13.75 10.62 39.14
CA TRP A 107 -14.76 10.08 39.98
C TRP A 107 -14.18 9.62 41.34
N LYS A 108 -14.71 10.14 42.43
CA LYS A 108 -14.33 9.78 43.80
C LYS A 108 -12.82 9.76 44.08
N GLY A 109 -12.09 10.74 43.54
CA GLY A 109 -10.64 10.85 43.70
C GLY A 109 -9.83 10.13 42.61
N PHE A 110 -10.44 9.32 41.79
CA PHE A 110 -9.80 8.77 40.59
C PHE A 110 -9.89 9.75 39.41
N ASP A 111 -8.81 9.87 38.71
CA ASP A 111 -8.70 10.65 37.49
C ASP A 111 -8.20 9.73 36.37
N LEU A 112 -8.87 9.78 35.23
CA LEU A 112 -8.48 9.07 34.01
C LEU A 112 -8.28 10.08 32.89
N ASN A 113 -7.16 9.98 32.18
CA ASN A 113 -6.86 10.80 31.03
C ASN A 113 -6.38 9.90 29.88
N LEU A 114 -7.07 9.94 28.76
CA LEU A 114 -6.74 9.19 27.55
C LEU A 114 -6.50 10.14 26.41
N LEU A 115 -5.36 10.03 25.74
CA LEU A 115 -5.04 10.78 24.54
C LEU A 115 -4.95 9.82 23.34
N PHE A 116 -5.85 10.00 22.40
CA PHE A 116 -5.80 9.36 21.10
C PHE A 116 -5.21 10.30 20.06
N GLN A 117 -4.42 9.77 19.17
CA GLN A 117 -3.88 10.49 18.02
C GLN A 117 -4.07 9.63 16.77
N GLY A 118 -4.49 10.28 15.69
CA GLY A 118 -4.67 9.61 14.41
C GLY A 118 -4.31 10.50 13.25
N SER A 119 -4.12 9.86 12.12
CA SER A 119 -4.05 10.53 10.82
C SER A 119 -4.85 9.75 9.79
N ALA A 120 -5.32 10.48 8.79
CA ALA A 120 -6.11 9.91 7.71
C ALA A 120 -5.78 10.59 6.37
N MET A 121 -6.21 9.95 5.29
CA MET A 121 -5.97 10.38 3.93
C MET A 121 -4.46 10.42 3.61
N SER A 122 -3.74 9.37 4.00
CA SER A 122 -2.34 9.17 3.66
C SER A 122 -2.11 7.81 3.01
N TYR A 123 -1.11 7.74 2.17
CA TYR A 123 -0.65 6.50 1.55
C TYR A 123 0.85 6.36 1.73
N VAL A 124 1.29 5.13 1.92
CA VAL A 124 2.71 4.77 2.05
C VAL A 124 3.05 3.85 0.89
N ALA A 125 4.10 4.19 0.15
CA ALA A 125 4.62 3.29 -0.87
C ALA A 125 5.61 2.31 -0.24
N TYR A 126 5.38 1.02 -0.50
CA TYR A 126 6.32 -0.03 -0.19
C TYR A 126 7.22 -0.26 -1.40
N GLY A 127 8.50 -0.07 -1.26
CA GLY A 127 9.48 -0.28 -2.31
C GLY A 127 10.65 -1.12 -1.84
N GLU A 128 11.46 -1.56 -2.78
CA GLU A 128 12.71 -2.29 -2.54
C GLU A 128 12.52 -3.50 -1.60
N GLN A 129 13.23 -3.53 -0.47
CA GLN A 129 13.20 -4.65 0.49
C GLN A 129 11.83 -4.89 1.12
N LEU A 130 10.92 -3.90 1.10
CA LEU A 130 9.56 -4.06 1.62
C LEU A 130 8.60 -4.68 0.61
N SER A 131 8.97 -4.72 -0.66
CA SER A 131 8.14 -5.26 -1.75
C SER A 131 8.58 -6.65 -2.22
N MET A 132 9.84 -7.01 -2.02
CA MET A 132 10.42 -8.24 -2.54
C MET A 132 11.43 -8.84 -1.56
N PRO A 133 11.34 -10.16 -1.27
CA PRO A 133 12.36 -10.84 -0.51
C PRO A 133 13.70 -10.87 -1.28
N LEU A 134 14.80 -10.81 -0.57
CA LEU A 134 16.16 -10.88 -1.11
C LEU A 134 16.52 -9.77 -2.12
N ALA A 135 15.80 -8.63 -2.06
CA ALA A 135 16.12 -7.48 -2.91
C ALA A 135 17.58 -7.03 -2.72
N PHE A 136 18.27 -6.75 -3.82
CA PHE A 136 19.67 -6.32 -3.84
C PHE A 136 20.64 -7.27 -3.10
N ASP A 137 20.45 -8.56 -3.23
CA ASP A 137 21.23 -9.61 -2.55
C ASP A 137 21.19 -9.50 -1.01
N GLY A 138 20.16 -8.83 -0.49
CA GLY A 138 19.93 -8.66 0.94
C GLY A 138 19.19 -9.84 1.58
N ASN A 139 18.86 -9.71 2.85
CA ASN A 139 18.07 -10.70 3.57
C ASN A 139 16.58 -10.52 3.32
N ALA A 140 15.81 -11.60 3.46
CA ALA A 140 14.36 -11.54 3.53
C ALA A 140 13.92 -11.12 4.94
N LEU A 141 12.86 -10.29 5.01
CA LEU A 141 12.19 -9.94 6.25
C LEU A 141 11.21 -11.04 6.66
N ASP A 142 10.94 -11.17 7.95
CA ASP A 142 9.99 -12.16 8.49
C ASP A 142 8.58 -12.05 7.90
N MET A 143 8.20 -10.85 7.48
CA MET A 143 6.90 -10.61 6.82
C MET A 143 6.71 -11.46 5.55
N PHE A 144 7.78 -11.83 4.85
CA PHE A 144 7.73 -12.66 3.65
C PHE A 144 7.52 -14.16 3.92
N LEU A 145 7.41 -14.57 5.18
CA LEU A 145 6.94 -15.91 5.52
C LEU A 145 5.47 -16.09 5.11
N ASP A 146 4.68 -15.01 5.13
CA ASP A 146 3.31 -14.97 4.60
C ASP A 146 3.33 -14.74 3.08
N ARG A 147 3.88 -15.68 2.33
CA ARG A 147 3.92 -15.65 0.86
C ARG A 147 3.19 -16.84 0.26
N TRP A 148 2.77 -16.67 -0.97
CA TRP A 148 2.35 -17.81 -1.78
C TRP A 148 3.49 -18.83 -1.86
N HIS A 149 3.18 -20.10 -1.65
CA HIS A 149 4.18 -21.17 -1.77
C HIS A 149 3.51 -22.50 -2.13
N PRO A 150 4.25 -23.42 -2.80
CA PRO A 150 3.77 -24.77 -3.02
C PRO A 150 3.41 -25.49 -1.72
N VAL A 151 2.39 -26.35 -1.77
CA VAL A 151 2.06 -27.28 -0.67
C VAL A 151 3.21 -28.23 -0.43
N ASP A 152 3.75 -28.79 -1.52
CA ASP A 152 4.96 -29.60 -1.49
C ASP A 152 6.17 -28.74 -1.90
N PRO A 153 7.11 -28.44 -0.97
CA PRO A 153 8.24 -27.59 -1.25
C PRO A 153 9.25 -28.21 -2.25
N ASP A 154 9.20 -29.52 -2.47
CA ASP A 154 10.07 -30.21 -3.41
C ASP A 154 9.50 -30.24 -4.84
N GLN A 155 8.22 -29.88 -5.00
CA GLN A 155 7.59 -29.82 -6.31
C GLN A 155 8.03 -28.56 -7.07
N HIS A 156 8.31 -28.74 -8.38
CA HIS A 156 8.72 -27.62 -9.22
C HIS A 156 7.60 -26.57 -9.35
N PRO A 157 7.85 -25.30 -9.05
CA PRO A 157 6.78 -24.26 -9.03
C PRO A 157 6.06 -24.06 -10.35
N PHE A 158 6.67 -24.39 -11.49
CA PHE A 158 6.04 -24.29 -12.81
C PHE A 158 5.36 -25.58 -13.28
N ASP A 159 5.23 -26.58 -12.41
CA ASP A 159 4.42 -27.75 -12.70
C ASP A 159 2.92 -27.37 -12.57
N PRO A 160 2.11 -27.55 -13.64
CA PRO A 160 0.67 -27.23 -13.58
C PRO A 160 -0.12 -28.02 -12.53
N SER A 161 0.41 -29.14 -12.05
CA SER A 161 -0.17 -29.96 -10.98
C SER A 161 0.19 -29.44 -9.58
N CYS A 162 1.06 -28.44 -9.48
CA CYS A 162 1.48 -27.88 -8.21
C CYS A 162 0.29 -27.19 -7.51
N GLU A 163 0.00 -27.64 -6.29
CA GLU A 163 -0.96 -27.01 -5.41
C GLU A 163 -0.30 -25.91 -4.60
N TRP A 164 -1.03 -24.80 -4.40
CA TRP A 164 -0.50 -23.60 -3.77
C TRP A 164 -1.22 -23.25 -2.47
N ILE A 165 -0.45 -22.81 -1.49
CA ILE A 165 -0.96 -22.17 -0.28
C ILE A 165 -0.91 -20.65 -0.52
N PRO A 166 -2.08 -19.97 -0.45
CA PRO A 166 -2.14 -18.52 -0.60
C PRO A 166 -1.45 -17.79 0.56
N GLY A 167 -0.80 -16.67 0.24
CA GLY A 167 -0.21 -15.74 1.20
C GLY A 167 -0.37 -14.29 0.74
N TYR A 168 0.11 -13.37 1.53
CA TYR A 168 0.06 -11.94 1.18
C TYR A 168 1.06 -11.56 0.10
N TYR A 169 2.26 -12.13 0.11
CA TYR A 169 3.33 -11.85 -0.86
C TYR A 169 3.37 -12.91 -1.96
N SER A 170 3.95 -12.55 -3.11
CA SER A 170 4.21 -13.51 -4.17
C SER A 170 5.31 -14.50 -3.75
N PHE A 171 5.40 -15.64 -4.44
CA PHE A 171 6.35 -16.71 -4.12
C PHE A 171 7.81 -16.24 -4.15
N GLY A 172 8.19 -15.46 -5.13
CA GLY A 172 9.54 -14.95 -5.31
C GLY A 172 10.01 -14.97 -6.77
N GLY A 173 11.11 -14.30 -7.02
CA GLY A 173 11.68 -14.16 -8.37
C GLY A 173 11.38 -12.82 -9.03
N ALA A 174 11.95 -12.59 -10.21
CA ALA A 174 11.93 -11.29 -10.88
C ALA A 174 10.53 -10.78 -11.26
N LYS A 175 9.55 -11.68 -11.39
CA LYS A 175 8.15 -11.31 -11.68
C LYS A 175 7.24 -11.27 -10.45
N ALA A 176 7.76 -11.70 -9.32
CA ALA A 176 7.06 -11.58 -8.04
C ALA A 176 7.10 -10.16 -7.47
N MET A 177 7.91 -9.28 -8.05
CA MET A 177 7.96 -7.87 -7.67
C MET A 177 6.82 -7.13 -8.36
N PRO A 178 5.99 -6.38 -7.61
CA PRO A 178 5.02 -5.50 -8.25
C PRO A 178 5.75 -4.43 -9.07
N LYS A 179 5.11 -3.95 -10.14
CA LYS A 179 5.64 -2.80 -10.88
C LYS A 179 5.79 -1.61 -9.91
N ASP A 180 6.89 -0.88 -10.02
CA ASP A 180 7.25 0.23 -9.11
C ASP A 180 6.15 1.30 -8.99
N ASP A 181 5.42 1.55 -10.07
CA ASP A 181 4.32 2.49 -10.11
C ASP A 181 2.98 1.74 -10.15
N SER A 182 2.72 0.83 -9.20
CA SER A 182 1.47 0.10 -9.15
C SER A 182 0.73 0.29 -7.83
N GLU A 183 -0.57 0.09 -7.85
CA GLU A 183 -1.43 0.13 -6.67
C GLU A 183 -1.02 -0.91 -5.61
N PHE A 184 -0.40 -2.03 -6.02
CA PHE A 184 0.12 -3.03 -5.11
C PHE A 184 1.25 -2.51 -4.19
N MET A 185 1.97 -1.47 -4.63
CA MET A 185 3.01 -0.83 -3.84
C MET A 185 2.47 0.17 -2.83
N ILE A 186 1.18 0.52 -2.93
CA ILE A 186 0.58 1.59 -2.15
C ILE A 186 -0.25 0.98 -1.03
N GLN A 187 0.07 1.34 0.21
CA GLN A 187 -0.67 0.95 1.40
C GLN A 187 -1.32 2.17 2.02
N LYS A 188 -2.49 1.99 2.63
CA LYS A 188 -3.11 3.04 3.44
C LYS A 188 -2.27 3.30 4.68
N GLY A 189 -1.88 4.56 4.86
CA GLY A 189 -1.14 5.03 6.04
C GLY A 189 -2.03 5.56 7.15
N ASP A 190 -3.34 5.36 7.07
CA ASP A 190 -4.30 5.80 8.06
C ASP A 190 -4.11 5.04 9.38
N TYR A 191 -4.10 5.76 10.48
CA TYR A 191 -3.99 5.12 11.79
C TYR A 191 -4.74 5.88 12.88
N LEU A 192 -5.14 5.14 13.92
CA LEU A 192 -5.59 5.66 15.21
C LEU A 192 -4.84 4.90 16.30
N ARG A 193 -4.15 5.63 17.18
CA ARG A 193 -3.43 5.05 18.31
C ARG A 193 -3.79 5.72 19.63
N LEU A 194 -3.80 4.94 20.69
CA LEU A 194 -3.77 5.47 22.06
C LEU A 194 -2.34 5.92 22.35
N LYS A 195 -2.14 7.25 22.46
CA LYS A 195 -0.81 7.84 22.68
C LYS A 195 -0.43 7.91 24.14
N SER A 196 -1.39 8.19 25.02
CA SER A 196 -1.20 8.25 26.47
C SER A 196 -2.45 7.73 27.18
N ALA A 197 -2.24 6.99 28.25
CA ALA A 197 -3.26 6.60 29.19
C ALA A 197 -2.71 6.86 30.61
N GLU A 198 -3.37 7.74 31.33
CA GLU A 198 -2.96 8.15 32.67
C GLU A 198 -4.11 7.86 33.64
N ILE A 199 -3.80 7.22 34.73
CA ILE A 199 -4.72 6.99 35.84
C ILE A 199 -4.10 7.60 37.08
N GLY A 200 -4.80 8.53 37.71
CA GLY A 200 -4.41 9.15 38.96
C GLY A 200 -5.39 8.84 40.09
N TYR A 201 -4.91 8.94 41.32
CA TYR A 201 -5.78 8.91 42.47
C TYR A 201 -5.37 9.99 43.50
N THR A 202 -6.31 10.87 43.83
CA THR A 202 -6.13 11.91 44.84
C THR A 202 -6.59 11.39 46.18
N PHE A 203 -5.66 11.20 47.12
CA PHE A 203 -5.94 10.76 48.48
C PHE A 203 -6.76 11.80 49.25
N PRO A 204 -7.78 11.40 50.01
CA PRO A 204 -8.54 12.30 50.87
C PRO A 204 -7.61 13.00 51.88
N LYS A 205 -7.79 14.30 52.10
CA LYS A 205 -6.96 15.08 53.04
C LYS A 205 -6.92 14.49 54.46
N GLN A 206 -8.00 13.82 54.85
CA GLN A 206 -8.10 13.16 56.17
C GLN A 206 -7.05 12.06 56.37
N TRP A 207 -6.56 11.43 55.33
CA TRP A 207 -5.52 10.38 55.41
C TRP A 207 -4.10 10.97 55.56
N LEU A 208 -3.93 12.22 55.21
CA LEU A 208 -2.65 12.95 55.22
C LEU A 208 -2.50 13.82 56.51
N SER A 209 -3.56 14.03 57.24
CA SER A 209 -3.54 14.86 58.47
C SER A 209 -3.14 14.11 59.76
N SER A 210 -2.72 12.83 59.64
CA SER A 210 -2.28 12.00 60.76
C SER A 210 -0.76 11.83 60.82
N VAL A 211 0.02 12.67 60.13
CA VAL A 211 1.47 12.74 60.18
C VAL A 211 1.90 14.04 60.81
#